data_7c5cc397e47f52950e1d621246fe401f
#
_entry.id   7c5cc397e47f52950e1d621246fe401f
#
_cell.length_a   1.000
_cell.length_b   1.000
_cell.length_c   1.000
_cell.angle_alpha   90.00
_cell.angle_beta   90.00
_cell.angle_gamma   90.00
#
_symmetry.space_group_name_H-M   'P 1'
#
loop_
_entity.id
_entity.type
_entity.pdbx_description
1 polymer ?
#
loop_
_entity_poly.entity_id
_entity_poly.type
_entity_poly.pdbx_seq_one_letter_code
_entity_poly.pdbx_strand_id
1 'polypeptide(L)'
;SKEFKKYFEDNKTVDFVYNNETSDNSIDKVFNKKRASDRKIWLGNYDRKLYINNEEQNIKYEDFIDKEMIHFSKYDCDRSIPNIMDGLKISLRKILYSAFKKNLFNEIKVAQFSGYVSEHSGYHHGEASLNGAIVGMAQNFVGSNNINLLVPNGQFGTRLQGGKDSASERYIYTYLNSITRIIYNVDDDKI
;
A
#
# COMPACT_ATOMS: atom_id res chain seq x y z
N SER A 1 24.35 0.23 10.84
CA SER A 1 25.69 0.10 10.22
C SER A 1 26.53 -1.05 10.77
N LYS A 2 26.50 -1.34 12.10
CA LYS A 2 27.26 -2.48 12.67
C LYS A 2 26.78 -3.83 12.13
N GLU A 3 25.46 -4.03 11.97
CA GLU A 3 24.89 -5.26 11.41
C GLU A 3 25.29 -5.44 9.94
N PHE A 4 25.21 -4.38 9.14
CA PHE A 4 25.66 -4.45 7.74
C PHE A 4 27.12 -4.82 7.60
N LYS A 5 28.01 -4.26 8.47
CA LYS A 5 29.41 -4.61 8.48
C LYS A 5 29.62 -6.08 8.80
N LYS A 6 28.90 -6.62 9.79
CA LYS A 6 28.94 -8.03 10.16
C LYS A 6 28.50 -8.93 9.02
N TYR A 7 27.36 -8.63 8.36
CA TYR A 7 26.89 -9.42 7.21
C TYR A 7 27.90 -9.40 6.05
N PHE A 8 28.55 -8.28 5.83
CA PHE A 8 29.57 -8.15 4.81
C PHE A 8 30.83 -8.94 5.16
N GLU A 9 31.28 -8.89 6.42
CA GLU A 9 32.46 -9.63 6.91
C GLU A 9 32.20 -11.14 6.95
N ASP A 10 31.00 -11.56 7.37
CA ASP A 10 30.58 -12.95 7.41
C ASP A 10 30.29 -13.52 6.00
N ASN A 11 30.33 -12.67 4.97
CA ASN A 11 30.02 -13.03 3.57
C ASN A 11 28.78 -13.91 3.46
N LYS A 12 27.67 -13.51 4.15
CA LYS A 12 26.43 -14.26 4.18
C LYS A 12 25.74 -14.21 2.82
N THR A 13 26.12 -15.13 1.97
CA THR A 13 25.46 -15.39 0.69
C THR A 13 24.71 -16.72 0.79
N VAL A 14 23.65 -16.84 0.01
CA VAL A 14 22.91 -18.10 -0.14
C VAL A 14 22.97 -18.53 -1.60
N ASP A 15 23.15 -19.82 -1.82
CA ASP A 15 23.13 -20.42 -3.14
C ASP A 15 21.77 -21.06 -3.39
N PHE A 16 21.17 -20.79 -4.54
CA PHE A 16 19.93 -21.41 -4.92
C PHE A 16 20.17 -22.80 -5.51
N VAL A 17 19.48 -23.80 -4.98
CA VAL A 17 19.52 -25.18 -5.45
C VAL A 17 18.32 -25.44 -6.36
N TYR A 18 18.63 -25.81 -7.59
CA TYR A 18 17.61 -26.19 -8.57
C TYR A 18 17.27 -27.68 -8.41
N ASN A 19 15.97 -27.98 -8.25
CA ASN A 19 15.44 -29.33 -8.04
C ASN A 19 14.45 -29.70 -9.17
N ASN A 20 14.96 -29.68 -10.41
CA ASN A 20 14.25 -30.09 -11.62
C ASN A 20 12.75 -29.66 -11.66
N GLU A 21 11.85 -30.62 -11.89
CA GLU A 21 10.41 -30.36 -12.07
C GLU A 21 9.75 -29.62 -10.89
N THR A 22 10.24 -29.82 -9.66
CA THR A 22 9.68 -29.16 -8.47
C THR A 22 9.98 -27.67 -8.50
N SER A 23 11.20 -27.30 -8.82
CA SER A 23 11.60 -25.90 -8.97
C SER A 23 10.89 -25.25 -10.17
N ASP A 24 10.82 -25.94 -11.31
CA ASP A 24 10.11 -25.46 -12.51
C ASP A 24 8.64 -25.19 -12.21
N ASN A 25 7.96 -26.13 -11.56
CA ASN A 25 6.54 -25.98 -11.20
C ASN A 25 6.32 -24.81 -10.23
N SER A 26 7.22 -24.61 -9.26
CA SER A 26 7.13 -23.51 -8.30
C SER A 26 7.35 -22.17 -8.96
N ILE A 27 8.31 -22.05 -9.86
CA ILE A 27 8.57 -20.84 -10.66
C ILE A 27 7.38 -20.57 -11.58
N ASP A 28 6.92 -21.59 -12.30
CA ASP A 28 5.76 -21.47 -13.21
C ASP A 28 4.50 -21.05 -12.44
N LYS A 29 4.25 -21.61 -11.25
CA LYS A 29 3.13 -21.24 -10.38
C LYS A 29 3.07 -19.73 -10.14
N VAL A 30 4.18 -19.09 -9.82
CA VAL A 30 4.19 -17.66 -9.43
C VAL A 30 4.29 -16.70 -10.60
N PHE A 31 4.92 -17.08 -11.71
CA PHE A 31 5.15 -16.17 -12.85
C PHE A 31 4.23 -16.41 -14.04
N ASN A 32 3.62 -17.58 -14.19
CA ASN A 32 2.75 -17.86 -15.32
C ASN A 32 1.39 -17.18 -15.15
N LYS A 33 1.04 -16.30 -16.09
CA LYS A 33 -0.24 -15.56 -16.10
C LYS A 33 -1.46 -16.47 -16.06
N LYS A 34 -1.38 -17.66 -16.65
CA LYS A 34 -2.49 -18.62 -16.72
C LYS A 34 -2.76 -19.35 -15.39
N ARG A 35 -1.84 -19.29 -14.41
CA ARG A 35 -1.96 -19.97 -13.12
C ARG A 35 -2.44 -19.07 -11.98
N ALA A 36 -3.35 -18.14 -12.28
CA ALA A 36 -3.91 -17.23 -11.28
C ALA A 36 -4.65 -17.95 -10.14
N SER A 37 -5.36 -19.04 -10.46
CA SER A 37 -6.09 -19.85 -9.47
C SER A 37 -5.13 -20.53 -8.48
N ASP A 38 -4.00 -21.04 -8.98
CA ASP A 38 -2.98 -21.67 -8.12
C ASP A 38 -2.34 -20.66 -7.17
N ARG A 39 -2.07 -19.44 -7.66
CA ARG A 39 -1.58 -18.35 -6.81
C ARG A 39 -2.58 -17.93 -5.74
N LYS A 40 -3.88 -17.95 -6.05
CA LYS A 40 -4.92 -17.67 -5.06
C LYS A 40 -4.90 -18.69 -3.92
N ILE A 41 -4.77 -19.97 -4.24
CA ILE A 41 -4.63 -21.05 -3.23
C ILE A 41 -3.33 -20.88 -2.45
N TRP A 42 -2.23 -20.63 -3.14
CA TRP A 42 -0.91 -20.39 -2.53
C TRP A 42 -0.94 -19.25 -1.52
N LEU A 43 -1.49 -18.08 -1.89
CA LEU A 43 -1.64 -16.93 -0.99
C LEU A 43 -2.67 -17.18 0.12
N GLY A 44 -3.69 -18.04 -0.11
CA GLY A 44 -4.66 -18.43 0.90
C GLY A 44 -4.06 -19.28 2.02
N ASN A 45 -2.98 -20.00 1.74
CA ASN A 45 -2.24 -20.81 2.71
C ASN A 45 -1.11 -20.01 3.40
N TYR A 46 -1.09 -18.69 3.26
CA TYR A 46 -0.08 -17.83 3.85
C TYR A 46 0.00 -17.97 5.38
N ASP A 47 1.19 -18.30 5.88
CA ASP A 47 1.51 -18.27 7.29
C ASP A 47 2.59 -17.21 7.57
N ARG A 48 2.24 -16.20 8.37
CA ARG A 48 3.15 -15.11 8.74
C ARG A 48 4.39 -15.57 9.51
N LYS A 49 4.35 -16.74 10.13
CA LYS A 49 5.44 -17.26 10.98
C LYS A 49 6.43 -18.13 10.21
N LEU A 50 6.13 -18.46 8.98
CA LEU A 50 6.95 -19.34 8.17
C LEU A 50 8.03 -18.55 7.43
N TYR A 51 9.29 -18.74 7.81
CA TYR A 51 10.47 -18.12 7.19
C TYR A 51 11.53 -19.18 6.90
N ILE A 52 12.45 -18.85 5.99
CA ILE A 52 13.66 -19.65 5.77
C ILE A 52 14.58 -19.47 6.98
N ASN A 53 15.27 -20.57 7.37
CA ASN A 53 16.33 -20.47 8.38
C ASN A 53 17.52 -19.70 7.80
N ASN A 54 17.87 -18.59 8.43
CA ASN A 54 18.97 -17.72 8.01
C ASN A 54 20.38 -18.34 8.14
N GLU A 55 20.50 -19.53 8.71
CA GLU A 55 21.77 -20.28 8.82
C GLU A 55 22.01 -21.21 7.63
N GLU A 56 20.97 -21.45 6.81
CA GLU A 56 21.09 -22.29 5.62
C GLU A 56 21.83 -21.52 4.51
N GLN A 57 22.87 -22.15 3.94
CA GLN A 57 23.60 -21.61 2.81
C GLN A 57 23.01 -22.03 1.47
N ASN A 58 22.29 -23.14 1.44
CA ASN A 58 21.68 -23.70 0.24
C ASN A 58 20.15 -23.66 0.38
N ILE A 59 19.49 -22.90 -0.48
CA ILE A 59 18.04 -22.71 -0.46
C ILE A 59 17.44 -23.21 -1.76
N LYS A 60 16.45 -24.09 -1.68
CA LYS A 60 15.70 -24.52 -2.86
C LYS A 60 14.80 -23.40 -3.38
N TYR A 61 14.58 -23.33 -4.70
CA TYR A 61 13.67 -22.34 -5.28
C TYR A 61 12.26 -22.42 -4.70
N GLU A 62 11.73 -23.63 -4.50
CA GLU A 62 10.43 -23.84 -3.90
C GLU A 62 10.35 -23.33 -2.46
N ASP A 63 11.39 -23.53 -1.66
CA ASP A 63 11.45 -23.02 -0.29
C ASP A 63 11.48 -21.49 -0.26
N PHE A 64 12.28 -20.86 -1.13
CA PHE A 64 12.30 -19.40 -1.25
C PHE A 64 10.94 -18.84 -1.66
N ILE A 65 10.28 -19.46 -2.64
CA ILE A 65 8.97 -19.04 -3.13
C ILE A 65 7.91 -19.16 -2.01
N ASP A 66 7.89 -20.28 -1.31
CA ASP A 66 6.83 -20.59 -0.37
C ASP A 66 7.05 -20.01 1.04
N LYS A 67 8.29 -19.63 1.41
CA LYS A 67 8.64 -19.13 2.75
C LYS A 67 9.12 -17.69 2.79
N GLU A 68 9.59 -17.11 1.65
CA GLU A 68 10.08 -15.72 1.59
C GLU A 68 9.30 -14.88 0.58
N MET A 69 9.24 -15.31 -0.68
CA MET A 69 8.55 -14.55 -1.73
C MET A 69 7.06 -14.39 -1.43
N ILE A 70 6.45 -15.33 -0.75
CA ILE A 70 5.04 -15.28 -0.36
C ILE A 70 4.73 -14.07 0.53
N HIS A 71 5.65 -13.68 1.43
CA HIS A 71 5.47 -12.50 2.28
C HIS A 71 5.37 -11.22 1.46
N PHE A 72 6.28 -11.04 0.50
CA PHE A 72 6.22 -9.91 -0.42
C PHE A 72 4.94 -9.93 -1.26
N SER A 73 4.59 -11.09 -1.81
CA SER A 73 3.41 -11.24 -2.66
C SER A 73 2.11 -10.95 -1.91
N LYS A 74 2.00 -11.42 -0.67
CA LYS A 74 0.85 -11.10 0.21
C LYS A 74 0.79 -9.61 0.53
N TYR A 75 1.92 -9.01 0.92
CA TYR A 75 2.01 -7.59 1.20
C TYR A 75 1.63 -6.74 -0.02
N ASP A 76 2.13 -7.11 -1.22
CA ASP A 76 1.82 -6.37 -2.44
C ASP A 76 0.33 -6.45 -2.80
N CYS A 77 -0.29 -7.62 -2.65
CA CYS A 77 -1.74 -7.77 -2.84
C CYS A 77 -2.53 -6.89 -1.85
N ASP A 78 -2.19 -6.93 -0.57
CA ASP A 78 -2.88 -6.14 0.46
C ASP A 78 -2.74 -4.63 0.20
N ARG A 79 -1.58 -4.19 -0.29
CA ARG A 79 -1.31 -2.79 -0.60
C ARG A 79 -1.98 -2.32 -1.88
N SER A 80 -2.01 -3.16 -2.91
CA SER A 80 -2.34 -2.76 -4.29
C SER A 80 -3.79 -3.01 -4.65
N ILE A 81 -4.45 -4.00 -4.02
CA ILE A 81 -5.83 -4.37 -4.31
C ILE A 81 -6.78 -3.64 -3.35
N PRO A 82 -7.77 -2.90 -3.86
CA PRO A 82 -8.79 -2.31 -3.01
C PRO A 82 -9.57 -3.37 -2.23
N ASN A 83 -9.89 -3.09 -0.97
CA ASN A 83 -10.70 -3.99 -0.17
C ASN A 83 -12.17 -3.97 -0.64
N ILE A 84 -12.79 -5.12 -0.69
CA ILE A 84 -14.18 -5.26 -1.16
C ILE A 84 -15.20 -4.57 -0.24
N MET A 85 -14.88 -4.39 1.03
CA MET A 85 -15.80 -3.81 2.01
C MET A 85 -15.91 -2.30 1.88
N ASP A 86 -14.80 -1.60 1.64
CA ASP A 86 -14.74 -0.13 1.63
C ASP A 86 -14.22 0.46 0.30
N GLY A 87 -13.75 -0.38 -0.62
CA GLY A 87 -13.18 0.05 -1.89
C GLY A 87 -11.84 0.76 -1.78
N LEU A 88 -11.21 0.77 -0.60
CA LEU A 88 -9.98 1.50 -0.34
C LEU A 88 -8.75 0.59 -0.36
N LYS A 89 -7.65 1.13 -0.87
CA LYS A 89 -6.31 0.61 -0.61
C LYS A 89 -5.85 1.03 0.79
N ILE A 90 -4.90 0.31 1.37
CA ILE A 90 -4.37 0.61 2.71
C ILE A 90 -3.92 2.06 2.85
N SER A 91 -3.23 2.62 1.86
CA SER A 91 -2.78 4.02 1.88
C SER A 91 -3.95 5.01 2.00
N LEU A 92 -5.03 4.78 1.25
CA LEU A 92 -6.23 5.63 1.27
C LEU A 92 -6.99 5.50 2.60
N ARG A 93 -7.06 4.28 3.14
CA ARG A 93 -7.69 4.03 4.45
C ARG A 93 -6.93 4.73 5.57
N LYS A 94 -5.59 4.76 5.54
CA LYS A 94 -4.76 5.52 6.49
C LYS A 94 -5.05 7.02 6.44
N ILE A 95 -5.23 7.57 5.24
CA ILE A 95 -5.60 8.98 5.07
C ILE A 95 -6.98 9.24 5.68
N LEU A 96 -7.97 8.41 5.35
CA LEU A 96 -9.34 8.56 5.84
C LEU A 96 -9.43 8.39 7.38
N TYR A 97 -8.77 7.35 7.92
CA TYR A 97 -8.64 7.15 9.37
C TYR A 97 -8.08 8.40 10.07
N SER A 98 -7.00 8.97 9.52
CA SER A 98 -6.37 10.16 10.10
C SER A 98 -7.28 11.39 10.02
N ALA A 99 -8.05 11.51 8.93
CA ALA A 99 -9.04 12.57 8.78
C ALA A 99 -10.16 12.46 9.85
N PHE A 100 -10.64 11.25 10.11
CA PHE A 100 -11.62 10.98 11.16
C PHE A 100 -11.05 11.24 12.56
N LYS A 101 -9.87 10.72 12.85
CA LYS A 101 -9.18 10.93 14.12
C LYS A 101 -8.95 12.40 14.42
N LYS A 102 -8.67 13.21 13.39
CA LYS A 102 -8.47 14.66 13.52
C LYS A 102 -9.77 15.44 13.62
N ASN A 103 -10.94 14.82 13.34
CA ASN A 103 -12.21 15.52 13.12
C ASN A 103 -12.03 16.66 12.08
N LEU A 104 -11.55 16.28 10.90
CA LEU A 104 -11.12 17.22 9.85
C LEU A 104 -12.33 17.86 9.14
N PHE A 105 -13.11 18.63 9.86
CA PHE A 105 -14.24 19.40 9.31
C PHE A 105 -13.87 20.83 8.91
N ASN A 106 -12.70 21.31 9.35
CA ASN A 106 -12.16 22.60 8.98
C ASN A 106 -10.98 22.44 8.00
N GLU A 107 -10.77 23.45 7.18
CA GLU A 107 -9.70 23.46 6.20
C GLU A 107 -8.30 23.33 6.81
N ILE A 108 -7.48 22.50 6.21
CA ILE A 108 -6.07 22.32 6.52
C ILE A 108 -5.26 22.28 5.22
N LYS A 109 -4.06 22.82 5.23
CA LYS A 109 -3.12 22.65 4.10
C LYS A 109 -2.84 21.18 3.86
N VAL A 110 -2.82 20.75 2.59
CA VAL A 110 -2.52 19.37 2.23
C VAL A 110 -1.18 18.92 2.83
N ALA A 111 -0.14 19.75 2.77
CA ALA A 111 1.17 19.47 3.37
C ALA A 111 1.10 19.23 4.90
N GLN A 112 0.29 20.02 5.62
CA GLN A 112 0.10 19.85 7.07
C GLN A 112 -0.69 18.57 7.38
N PHE A 113 -1.71 18.27 6.59
CA PHE A 113 -2.49 17.05 6.75
C PHE A 113 -1.64 15.80 6.45
N SER A 114 -0.78 15.86 5.44
CA SER A 114 0.18 14.80 5.13
C SER A 114 1.09 14.48 6.34
N GLY A 115 1.64 15.50 6.99
CA GLY A 115 2.41 15.32 8.23
C GLY A 115 1.61 14.63 9.32
N TYR A 116 0.36 15.04 9.54
CA TYR A 116 -0.53 14.42 10.52
C TYR A 116 -0.83 12.95 10.20
N VAL A 117 -1.10 12.63 8.92
CA VAL A 117 -1.34 11.26 8.47
C VAL A 117 -0.10 10.39 8.74
N SER A 118 1.08 10.90 8.40
CA SER A 118 2.35 10.18 8.60
C SER A 118 2.57 9.84 10.07
N GLU A 119 2.36 10.80 10.97
CA GLU A 119 2.52 10.64 12.42
C GLU A 119 1.52 9.63 13.02
N HIS A 120 0.24 9.72 12.64
CA HIS A 120 -0.84 9.01 13.36
C HIS A 120 -1.25 7.67 12.73
N SER A 121 -0.88 7.40 11.49
CA SER A 121 -1.26 6.16 10.79
C SER A 121 -0.07 5.23 10.51
N GLY A 122 1.14 5.58 10.93
CA GLY A 122 2.33 4.82 10.59
C GLY A 122 2.55 4.73 9.08
N TYR A 123 2.25 5.81 8.34
CA TYR A 123 2.50 5.86 6.90
C TYR A 123 4.00 5.98 6.66
N HIS A 124 4.59 5.01 5.97
CA HIS A 124 6.04 4.89 5.79
C HIS A 124 6.53 5.04 4.35
N HIS A 125 5.63 5.39 3.42
CA HIS A 125 6.00 5.75 2.04
C HIS A 125 6.34 7.24 1.95
N GLY A 126 7.06 7.65 0.90
CA GLY A 126 7.54 9.02 0.75
C GLY A 126 6.42 10.08 0.77
N GLU A 127 6.76 11.27 1.26
CA GLU A 127 5.84 12.41 1.41
C GLU A 127 5.14 12.77 0.09
N ALA A 128 5.85 12.78 -1.03
CA ALA A 128 5.27 13.08 -2.34
C ALA A 128 4.17 12.08 -2.74
N SER A 129 4.33 10.79 -2.40
CA SER A 129 3.32 9.77 -2.64
C SER A 129 2.07 10.00 -1.79
N LEU A 130 2.25 10.40 -0.54
CA LEU A 130 1.13 10.70 0.37
C LEU A 130 0.38 11.96 -0.07
N ASN A 131 1.09 13.03 -0.41
CA ASN A 131 0.50 14.25 -0.94
C ASN A 131 -0.31 13.97 -2.20
N GLY A 132 0.24 13.20 -3.14
CA GLY A 132 -0.47 12.78 -4.35
C GLY A 132 -1.72 11.96 -4.06
N ALA A 133 -1.69 11.09 -3.06
CA ALA A 133 -2.85 10.31 -2.64
C ALA A 133 -3.95 11.18 -2.03
N ILE A 134 -3.61 12.15 -1.17
CA ILE A 134 -4.56 13.12 -0.59
C ILE A 134 -5.20 13.96 -1.69
N VAL A 135 -4.40 14.49 -2.61
CA VAL A 135 -4.88 15.26 -3.76
C VAL A 135 -5.84 14.40 -4.60
N GLY A 136 -5.45 13.16 -4.92
CA GLY A 136 -6.28 12.23 -5.68
C GLY A 136 -7.63 11.95 -5.02
N MET A 137 -7.69 11.80 -3.68
CA MET A 137 -8.96 11.59 -2.95
C MET A 137 -9.88 12.81 -2.95
N ALA A 138 -9.34 14.01 -3.14
CA ALA A 138 -10.10 15.24 -3.15
C ALA A 138 -10.55 15.67 -4.55
N GLN A 139 -9.92 15.17 -5.62
CA GLN A 139 -10.26 15.55 -6.99
C GLN A 139 -11.73 15.24 -7.32
N ASN A 140 -12.43 16.21 -7.92
CA ASN A 140 -13.87 16.16 -8.17
C ASN A 140 -14.26 16.43 -9.63
N PHE A 141 -13.31 16.50 -10.56
CA PHE A 141 -13.61 16.67 -11.98
C PHE A 141 -14.08 15.37 -12.61
N VAL A 142 -14.80 15.46 -13.71
CA VAL A 142 -15.32 14.30 -14.45
C VAL A 142 -14.18 13.38 -14.92
N GLY A 143 -14.23 12.12 -14.51
CA GLY A 143 -13.18 11.13 -14.77
C GLY A 143 -12.20 10.94 -13.61
N SER A 144 -12.33 11.71 -12.52
CA SER A 144 -11.63 11.49 -11.25
C SER A 144 -12.44 10.59 -10.32
N ASN A 145 -12.92 11.11 -9.19
CA ASN A 145 -13.78 10.36 -8.27
C ASN A 145 -15.26 10.57 -8.60
N ASN A 146 -16.07 9.51 -8.54
CA ASN A 146 -17.53 9.65 -8.58
C ASN A 146 -18.03 10.39 -7.32
N ILE A 147 -17.41 10.07 -6.17
CA ILE A 147 -17.64 10.73 -4.89
C ILE A 147 -16.27 11.02 -4.30
N ASN A 148 -15.94 12.28 -4.14
CA ASN A 148 -14.70 12.70 -3.48
C ASN A 148 -14.90 12.69 -1.96
N LEU A 149 -14.08 11.93 -1.25
CA LEU A 149 -14.15 11.80 0.21
C LEU A 149 -13.55 13.01 0.95
N LEU A 150 -12.68 13.74 0.27
CA LEU A 150 -12.10 15.00 0.73
C LEU A 150 -12.55 16.12 -0.20
N VAL A 151 -12.68 17.33 0.34
CA VAL A 151 -13.07 18.50 -0.46
C VAL A 151 -11.81 19.20 -1.00
N PRO A 152 -11.73 19.48 -2.32
CA PRO A 152 -10.65 20.26 -2.90
C PRO A 152 -10.91 21.75 -2.69
N ASN A 153 -10.03 22.43 -1.98
CA ASN A 153 -10.05 23.90 -1.87
C ASN A 153 -8.73 24.44 -2.42
N GLY A 154 -8.83 25.06 -3.60
CA GLY A 154 -7.72 25.49 -4.42
C GLY A 154 -7.60 24.68 -5.71
N GLN A 155 -6.44 24.70 -6.34
CA GLN A 155 -6.20 23.99 -7.62
C GLN A 155 -5.73 22.56 -7.38
N PHE A 156 -6.66 21.62 -7.45
CA PHE A 156 -6.40 20.17 -7.30
C PHE A 156 -6.22 19.43 -8.62
N GLY A 157 -6.08 20.16 -9.71
CA GLY A 157 -5.94 19.58 -11.04
C GLY A 157 -7.24 19.70 -11.85
N THR A 158 -7.10 19.55 -13.16
CA THR A 158 -8.20 19.65 -14.11
C THR A 158 -8.38 18.37 -14.92
N ARG A 159 -9.59 18.16 -15.44
CA ARG A 159 -9.86 17.07 -16.37
C ARG A 159 -8.95 17.12 -17.59
N LEU A 160 -8.66 18.31 -18.10
CA LEU A 160 -7.85 18.51 -19.31
C LEU A 160 -6.44 17.91 -19.14
N GLN A 161 -5.86 18.04 -17.96
CA GLN A 161 -4.52 17.57 -17.62
C GLN A 161 -4.54 16.23 -16.87
N GLY A 162 -5.72 15.62 -16.71
CA GLY A 162 -5.86 14.38 -15.94
C GLY A 162 -5.42 14.53 -14.48
N GLY A 163 -5.58 15.71 -13.92
CA GLY A 163 -5.25 16.04 -12.54
C GLY A 163 -3.77 16.30 -12.25
N LYS A 164 -2.91 16.29 -13.28
CA LYS A 164 -1.45 16.49 -13.12
C LYS A 164 -1.04 17.95 -12.91
N ASP A 165 -1.96 18.87 -13.15
CA ASP A 165 -1.80 20.32 -12.99
C ASP A 165 -2.25 20.83 -11.62
N SER A 166 -2.28 19.97 -10.61
CA SER A 166 -2.52 20.41 -9.23
C SER A 166 -1.42 21.35 -8.76
N ALA A 167 -1.81 22.38 -7.98
CA ALA A 167 -0.85 23.25 -7.34
C ALA A 167 -0.07 22.49 -6.24
N SER A 168 1.05 23.07 -5.80
CA SER A 168 1.81 22.48 -4.70
C SER A 168 0.95 22.34 -3.43
N GLU A 169 1.15 21.26 -2.72
CA GLU A 169 0.48 20.88 -1.47
C GLU A 169 0.56 21.96 -0.36
N ARG A 170 1.50 22.91 -0.50
CA ARG A 170 1.69 24.03 0.42
C ARG A 170 0.65 25.13 0.24
N TYR A 171 -0.04 25.17 -0.91
CA TYR A 171 -0.94 26.25 -1.30
C TYR A 171 -2.39 25.83 -1.42
N ILE A 172 -2.69 24.55 -1.32
CA ILE A 172 -4.03 24.00 -1.42
C ILE A 172 -4.49 23.42 -0.09
N TYR A 173 -5.80 23.44 0.14
CA TYR A 173 -6.42 23.04 1.40
C TYR A 173 -7.42 21.94 1.16
N THR A 174 -7.68 21.14 2.19
CA THR A 174 -8.67 20.07 2.15
C THR A 174 -9.35 19.90 3.51
N TYR A 175 -10.50 19.25 3.49
CA TYR A 175 -11.25 18.82 4.67
C TYR A 175 -12.18 17.68 4.28
N LEU A 176 -12.80 17.01 5.26
CA LEU A 176 -13.75 15.92 5.01
C LEU A 176 -14.99 16.43 4.28
N ASN A 177 -15.37 15.73 3.22
CA ASN A 177 -16.65 15.95 2.58
C ASN A 177 -17.79 15.49 3.51
N SER A 178 -18.88 16.24 3.57
CA SER A 178 -20.03 15.91 4.42
C SER A 178 -20.60 14.51 4.14
N ILE A 179 -20.60 14.07 2.88
CA ILE A 179 -21.04 12.74 2.47
C ILE A 179 -20.17 11.61 3.03
N THR A 180 -18.90 11.91 3.36
CA THR A 180 -17.95 10.88 3.82
C THR A 180 -18.43 10.21 5.11
N ARG A 181 -19.01 10.97 6.05
CA ARG A 181 -19.58 10.41 7.28
C ARG A 181 -20.94 9.76 7.11
N ILE A 182 -21.58 9.93 5.98
CA ILE A 182 -22.80 9.18 5.62
C ILE A 182 -22.41 7.80 5.09
N ILE A 183 -21.30 7.72 4.31
CA ILE A 183 -20.79 6.47 3.74
C ILE A 183 -20.07 5.63 4.80
N TYR A 184 -19.25 6.26 5.63
CA TYR A 184 -18.44 5.62 6.67
C TYR A 184 -18.99 5.98 8.05
N ASN A 185 -19.69 5.03 8.66
CA ASN A 185 -20.30 5.21 9.96
C ASN A 185 -19.24 5.36 11.06
N VAL A 186 -19.55 6.16 12.09
CA VAL A 186 -18.68 6.37 13.26
C VAL A 186 -18.41 5.06 14.01
N ASP A 187 -19.36 4.13 14.02
CA ASP A 187 -19.21 2.85 14.71
C ASP A 187 -18.11 1.98 14.07
N ASP A 188 -17.83 2.17 12.78
CA ASP A 188 -16.80 1.44 12.04
C ASP A 188 -15.37 1.99 12.27
N ASP A 189 -15.22 3.14 12.94
CA ASP A 189 -13.90 3.76 13.21
C ASP A 189 -13.02 2.89 14.13
N LYS A 190 -13.58 1.87 14.77
CA LYS A 190 -12.89 1.00 15.73
C LYS A 190 -12.41 -0.31 15.13
N ILE A 191 -12.68 -0.57 13.87
CA ILE A 191 -12.38 -1.82 13.17
C ILE A 191 -11.01 -1.79 12.47
#